data_6206d49193756b59d369d7969a434ccf
#
_entry.id   6206d49193756b59d369d7969a434ccf
#
_cell.length_a   1.000
_cell.length_b   1.000
_cell.length_c   1.000
_cell.angle_alpha   90.00
_cell.angle_beta   90.00
_cell.angle_gamma   90.00
#
_symmetry.space_group_name_H-M   'P 1'
#
loop_
_entity.id
_entity.type
_entity.pdbx_description
1 polymer ?
#
loop_
_entity_poly.entity_id
_entity_poly.type
_entity_poly.pdbx_seq_one_letter_code
_entity_poly.pdbx_strand_id
1 'polypeptide(L)'
;MWYDTTTEEIKILFGVITLMGLIFNPSQYWSTDELLRTPAFGEAFSRDRFMNLLTCLHLNNNETGLHRGDEGFDPLHKMRPIYDVLSSRFRTIYTPKEHICIDEAMVPWKGRLTLKQFIPNKPNRFGVKLYMLCESDSAYLCDFD
;
A
#
# COMPACT_ATOMS: atom_id res chain seq x y z
N MET A 1 17.90 -19.25 -1.80
CA MET A 1 17.23 -20.29 -2.63
C MET A 1 15.73 -20.00 -2.61
N TRP A 2 15.03 -20.06 -3.76
CA TRP A 2 13.58 -19.93 -3.81
C TRP A 2 12.90 -21.24 -3.38
N TYR A 3 11.79 -21.13 -2.66
CA TYR A 3 10.86 -22.20 -2.37
C TYR A 3 9.42 -21.68 -2.51
N ASP A 4 8.48 -22.57 -2.77
CA ASP A 4 7.10 -22.21 -3.04
C ASP A 4 6.47 -21.47 -1.87
N THR A 5 5.63 -20.51 -2.22
CA THR A 5 4.95 -19.64 -1.26
C THR A 5 3.61 -20.24 -0.86
N THR A 6 3.25 -20.14 0.40
CA THR A 6 1.96 -20.58 0.92
C THR A 6 1.00 -19.42 1.18
N THR A 7 -0.29 -19.71 1.27
CA THR A 7 -1.31 -18.70 1.63
C THR A 7 -1.03 -18.08 3.00
N GLU A 8 -0.55 -18.88 3.95
CA GLU A 8 -0.21 -18.39 5.30
C GLU A 8 0.99 -17.45 5.26
N GLU A 9 1.99 -17.77 4.45
CA GLU A 9 3.15 -16.90 4.26
C GLU A 9 2.73 -15.53 3.66
N ILE A 10 1.80 -15.52 2.71
CA ILE A 10 1.26 -14.26 2.15
C ILE A 10 0.49 -13.45 3.21
N LYS A 11 -0.29 -14.10 4.08
CA LYS A 11 -0.96 -13.40 5.20
C LYS A 11 0.05 -12.75 6.14
N ILE A 12 1.12 -13.47 6.50
CA ILE A 12 2.21 -12.93 7.32
C ILE A 12 2.90 -11.76 6.61
N LEU A 13 3.12 -11.85 5.29
CA LEU A 13 3.69 -10.77 4.48
C LEU A 13 2.85 -9.48 4.60
N PHE A 14 1.53 -9.57 4.44
CA PHE A 14 0.65 -8.41 4.61
C PHE A 14 0.66 -7.87 6.04
N GLY A 15 0.73 -8.76 7.05
CA GLY A 15 0.89 -8.35 8.45
C GLY A 15 2.18 -7.54 8.67
N VAL A 16 3.29 -8.00 8.12
CA VAL A 16 4.59 -7.29 8.18
C VAL A 16 4.53 -5.94 7.47
N ILE A 17 3.93 -5.86 6.27
CA ILE A 17 3.74 -4.60 5.54
C ILE A 17 2.89 -3.61 6.37
N THR A 18 1.83 -4.09 7.02
CA THR A 18 1.01 -3.26 7.91
C THR A 18 1.81 -2.75 9.12
N LEU A 19 2.62 -3.62 9.73
CA LEU A 19 3.49 -3.25 10.85
C LEU A 19 4.53 -2.20 10.44
N MET A 20 5.03 -2.23 9.19
CA MET A 20 5.92 -1.20 8.64
C MET A 20 5.27 0.19 8.58
N GLY A 21 3.94 0.26 8.46
CA GLY A 21 3.19 1.51 8.56
C GLY A 21 3.18 2.12 9.97
N LEU A 22 3.40 1.32 11.01
CA LEU A 22 3.46 1.76 12.40
C LEU A 22 4.89 2.04 12.87
N ILE A 23 5.87 1.36 12.31
CA ILE A 23 7.28 1.43 12.73
C ILE A 23 8.09 2.03 11.56
N PHE A 24 8.42 3.32 11.65
CA PHE A 24 9.00 4.10 10.55
C PHE A 24 10.53 4.01 10.41
N ASN A 25 11.19 3.01 10.99
CA ASN A 25 12.64 2.88 10.88
C ASN A 25 13.08 1.60 10.15
N PRO A 26 13.12 1.61 8.80
CA PRO A 26 13.47 0.43 8.00
C PRO A 26 14.85 -0.17 8.30
N SER A 27 15.80 0.65 8.78
CA SER A 27 17.16 0.17 9.12
C SER A 27 17.16 -0.80 10.31
N GLN A 28 16.11 -0.78 11.12
CA GLN A 28 16.00 -1.59 12.34
C GLN A 28 15.18 -2.88 12.15
N TYR A 29 14.45 -3.03 11.06
CA TYR A 29 13.55 -4.17 10.88
C TYR A 29 14.24 -5.53 11.00
N TRP A 30 15.45 -5.65 10.45
CA TRP A 30 16.26 -6.86 10.53
C TRP A 30 17.63 -6.58 11.20
N SER A 31 17.69 -5.59 12.10
CA SER A 31 18.89 -5.32 12.87
C SER A 31 19.24 -6.51 13.76
N THR A 32 20.53 -6.82 13.85
CA THR A 32 21.08 -7.79 14.80
C THR A 32 21.43 -7.18 16.15
N ASP A 33 21.38 -5.85 16.25
CA ASP A 33 21.60 -5.11 17.50
C ASP A 33 20.42 -5.30 18.44
N GLU A 34 20.67 -5.82 19.64
CA GLU A 34 19.63 -6.14 20.63
C GLU A 34 18.84 -4.93 21.09
N LEU A 35 19.43 -3.73 21.09
CA LEU A 35 18.78 -2.49 21.50
C LEU A 35 17.91 -1.88 20.37
N LEU A 36 18.26 -2.15 19.11
CA LEU A 36 17.65 -1.50 17.96
C LEU A 36 16.73 -2.43 17.16
N ARG A 37 16.83 -3.74 17.35
CA ARG A 37 16.04 -4.72 16.59
C ARG A 37 14.55 -4.62 16.91
N THR A 38 13.73 -4.88 15.90
CA THR A 38 12.30 -5.13 16.07
C THR A 38 12.04 -6.62 15.84
N PRO A 39 11.89 -7.44 16.90
CA PRO A 39 11.87 -8.91 16.80
C PRO A 39 10.86 -9.45 15.80
N ALA A 40 9.66 -8.86 15.74
CA ALA A 40 8.56 -9.31 14.89
C ALA A 40 8.95 -9.44 13.38
N PHE A 41 9.84 -8.59 12.88
CA PHE A 41 10.28 -8.68 11.48
C PHE A 41 11.17 -9.90 11.25
N GLY A 42 12.16 -10.10 12.12
CA GLY A 42 13.12 -11.22 12.01
C GLY A 42 12.46 -12.58 12.31
N GLU A 43 11.47 -12.61 13.18
CA GLU A 43 10.68 -13.81 13.50
C GLU A 43 9.73 -14.20 12.35
N ALA A 44 9.16 -13.20 11.65
CA ALA A 44 8.28 -13.43 10.52
C ALA A 44 9.05 -13.89 9.27
N PHE A 45 10.11 -13.17 8.91
CA PHE A 45 10.90 -13.43 7.69
C PHE A 45 12.37 -13.09 7.86
N SER A 46 13.23 -13.85 7.16
CA SER A 46 14.54 -13.29 6.81
C SER A 46 14.36 -12.10 5.85
N ARG A 47 15.27 -11.13 5.90
CA ARG A 47 15.25 -9.96 5.02
C ARG A 47 15.17 -10.37 3.53
N ASP A 48 15.98 -11.34 3.14
CA ASP A 48 16.06 -11.78 1.74
C ASP A 48 14.74 -12.43 1.28
N ARG A 49 14.10 -13.26 2.14
CA ARG A 49 12.80 -13.85 1.82
C ARG A 49 11.72 -12.79 1.66
N PHE A 50 11.67 -11.83 2.58
CA PHE A 50 10.74 -10.71 2.49
C PHE A 50 10.92 -9.91 1.20
N MET A 51 12.16 -9.53 0.85
CA MET A 51 12.45 -8.80 -0.38
C MET A 51 12.08 -9.59 -1.64
N ASN A 52 12.35 -10.90 -1.65
CA ASN A 52 11.98 -11.77 -2.76
C ASN A 52 10.45 -11.85 -2.93
N LEU A 53 9.71 -12.00 -1.83
CA LEU A 53 8.25 -12.02 -1.86
C LEU A 53 7.68 -10.69 -2.39
N LEU A 54 8.17 -9.55 -1.91
CA LEU A 54 7.75 -8.23 -2.41
C LEU A 54 8.03 -8.05 -3.90
N THR A 55 9.19 -8.53 -4.37
CA THR A 55 9.56 -8.42 -5.79
C THR A 55 8.64 -9.26 -6.69
N CYS A 56 8.22 -10.42 -6.20
CA CYS A 56 7.35 -11.33 -6.93
C CYS A 56 5.85 -11.11 -6.69
N LEU A 57 5.48 -10.19 -5.78
CA LEU A 57 4.09 -9.96 -5.44
C LEU A 57 3.34 -9.30 -6.61
N HIS A 58 2.32 -9.99 -7.09
CA HIS A 58 1.39 -9.49 -8.10
C HIS A 58 -0.03 -9.56 -7.54
N LEU A 59 -0.77 -8.45 -7.65
CA LEU A 59 -2.15 -8.34 -7.15
C LEU A 59 -3.18 -8.59 -8.26
N ASN A 60 -2.74 -8.62 -9.51
CA ASN A 60 -3.56 -8.92 -10.67
C ASN A 60 -2.73 -9.63 -11.76
N ASN A 61 -3.39 -10.25 -12.73
CA ASN A 61 -2.70 -10.83 -13.88
C ASN A 61 -2.25 -9.72 -14.84
N ASN A 62 -0.94 -9.54 -14.94
CA ASN A 62 -0.35 -8.51 -15.82
C ASN A 62 -0.61 -8.76 -17.32
N GLU A 63 -0.85 -10.01 -17.72
CA GLU A 63 -1.08 -10.38 -19.13
C GLU A 63 -2.45 -9.92 -19.65
N THR A 64 -3.42 -9.69 -18.73
CA THR A 64 -4.75 -9.20 -19.08
C THR A 64 -4.84 -7.68 -19.11
N GLY A 65 -3.76 -6.97 -18.77
CA GLY A 65 -3.71 -5.52 -18.77
C GLY A 65 -3.64 -4.95 -20.19
N LEU A 66 -4.51 -3.97 -20.46
CA LEU A 66 -4.50 -3.22 -21.73
C LEU A 66 -3.37 -2.19 -21.77
N HIS A 67 -2.95 -1.81 -22.97
CA HIS A 67 -1.94 -0.78 -23.14
C HIS A 67 -2.55 0.62 -23.12
N ARG A 68 -1.73 1.62 -22.78
CA ARG A 68 -2.15 3.01 -22.77
C ARG A 68 -2.57 3.44 -24.19
N GLY A 69 -3.81 3.88 -24.33
CA GLY A 69 -4.42 4.26 -25.59
C GLY A 69 -5.46 3.27 -26.10
N ASP A 70 -5.49 2.06 -25.56
CA ASP A 70 -6.54 1.08 -25.88
C ASP A 70 -7.86 1.48 -25.19
N GLU A 71 -8.97 1.16 -25.84
CA GLU A 71 -10.29 1.32 -25.25
C GLU A 71 -10.43 0.42 -24.01
N GLY A 72 -10.85 1.02 -22.88
CA GLY A 72 -10.93 0.31 -21.60
C GLY A 72 -9.62 0.21 -20.81
N PHE A 73 -8.55 0.94 -21.22
CA PHE A 73 -7.31 0.99 -20.44
C PHE A 73 -7.56 1.46 -19.01
N ASP A 74 -7.17 0.63 -18.03
CA ASP A 74 -7.22 0.95 -16.60
C ASP A 74 -5.82 1.22 -16.05
N PRO A 75 -5.48 2.45 -15.66
CA PRO A 75 -4.17 2.78 -15.08
C PRO A 75 -3.92 2.10 -13.73
N LEU A 76 -4.98 1.65 -13.02
CA LEU A 76 -4.91 0.92 -11.76
C LEU A 76 -4.96 -0.61 -11.94
N HIS A 77 -4.96 -1.14 -13.16
CA HIS A 77 -5.13 -2.57 -13.46
C HIS A 77 -4.34 -3.47 -12.51
N LYS A 78 -3.08 -3.17 -12.25
CA LYS A 78 -2.21 -3.99 -11.39
C LYS A 78 -2.65 -4.02 -9.93
N MET A 79 -3.37 -3.02 -9.48
CA MET A 79 -3.83 -2.85 -8.09
C MET A 79 -5.35 -2.96 -7.96
N ARG A 80 -6.09 -3.03 -9.07
CA ARG A 80 -7.55 -2.98 -9.11
C ARG A 80 -8.22 -3.93 -8.12
N PRO A 81 -7.84 -5.23 -8.02
CA PRO A 81 -8.51 -6.15 -7.10
C PRO A 81 -8.42 -5.73 -5.63
N ILE A 82 -7.26 -5.22 -5.18
CA ILE A 82 -7.11 -4.76 -3.80
C ILE A 82 -7.76 -3.40 -3.57
N TYR A 83 -7.70 -2.51 -4.58
CA TYR A 83 -8.37 -1.21 -4.54
C TYR A 83 -9.88 -1.39 -4.33
N ASP A 84 -10.53 -2.21 -5.15
CA ASP A 84 -11.98 -2.43 -5.09
C ASP A 84 -12.41 -3.05 -3.76
N VAL A 85 -11.64 -4.00 -3.24
CA VAL A 85 -11.90 -4.61 -1.93
C VAL A 85 -11.76 -3.58 -0.81
N LEU A 86 -10.69 -2.77 -0.80
CA LEU A 86 -10.47 -1.78 0.25
C LEU A 86 -11.51 -0.67 0.21
N SER A 87 -11.78 -0.09 -0.96
CA SER A 87 -12.79 0.96 -1.13
C SER A 87 -14.17 0.47 -0.67
N SER A 88 -14.59 -0.73 -1.10
CA SER A 88 -15.84 -1.34 -0.65
C SER A 88 -15.88 -1.53 0.87
N ARG A 89 -14.79 -2.02 1.48
CA ARG A 89 -14.72 -2.25 2.92
C ARG A 89 -14.74 -0.97 3.72
N PHE A 90 -14.02 0.06 3.31
CA PHE A 90 -14.04 1.35 4.00
C PHE A 90 -15.43 1.97 4.05
N ARG A 91 -16.21 1.86 2.97
CA ARG A 91 -17.59 2.33 2.92
C ARG A 91 -18.57 1.53 3.78
N THR A 92 -18.27 0.26 4.07
CA THR A 92 -19.24 -0.66 4.71
C THR A 92 -18.95 -0.95 6.17
N ILE A 93 -17.69 -0.84 6.63
CA ILE A 93 -17.32 -1.20 8.01
C ILE A 93 -17.73 -0.12 9.01
N TYR A 94 -17.75 1.13 8.59
CA TYR A 94 -17.99 2.26 9.48
C TYR A 94 -19.06 3.19 8.88
N THR A 95 -19.98 3.65 9.71
CA THR A 95 -20.95 4.70 9.34
C THR A 95 -20.45 6.01 9.93
N PRO A 96 -20.01 6.97 9.09
CA PRO A 96 -19.52 8.25 9.58
C PRO A 96 -20.66 9.07 10.19
N LYS A 97 -20.28 9.95 11.13
CA LYS A 97 -21.18 10.96 11.68
C LYS A 97 -21.35 12.13 10.69
N GLU A 98 -21.96 13.22 11.17
CA GLU A 98 -22.30 14.38 10.34
C GLU A 98 -21.09 15.21 9.87
N HIS A 99 -19.97 15.15 10.59
CA HIS A 99 -18.78 15.95 10.28
C HIS A 99 -17.81 15.17 9.38
N ILE A 100 -17.96 15.37 8.09
CA ILE A 100 -17.08 14.77 7.06
C ILE A 100 -16.29 15.85 6.34
N CYS A 101 -15.10 15.54 5.88
CA CYS A 101 -14.27 16.39 5.04
C CYS A 101 -13.76 15.64 3.82
N ILE A 102 -13.56 16.38 2.74
CA ILE A 102 -12.87 15.90 1.54
C ILE A 102 -11.55 16.65 1.46
N ASP A 103 -10.45 15.91 1.35
CA ASP A 103 -9.11 16.48 1.22
C ASP A 103 -8.26 15.67 0.24
N GLU A 104 -7.09 16.20 -0.08
CA GLU A 104 -6.14 15.60 -1.01
C GLU A 104 -4.91 15.07 -0.27
N ALA A 105 -4.67 13.77 -0.38
CA ALA A 105 -3.43 13.15 0.06
C ALA A 105 -2.47 12.91 -1.10
N MET A 106 -1.18 12.92 -0.80
CA MET A 106 -0.12 12.57 -1.73
C MET A 106 0.59 11.31 -1.23
N VAL A 107 0.45 10.21 -1.96
CA VAL A 107 1.26 9.00 -1.74
C VAL A 107 2.60 9.19 -2.45
N PRO A 108 3.72 9.35 -1.72
CA PRO A 108 5.01 9.61 -2.33
C PRO A 108 5.43 8.46 -3.25
N TRP A 109 5.81 8.78 -4.48
CA TRP A 109 6.27 7.79 -5.44
C TRP A 109 7.41 8.30 -6.32
N LYS A 110 8.55 7.61 -6.29
CA LYS A 110 9.73 7.99 -7.08
C LYS A 110 9.86 7.21 -8.40
N GLY A 111 9.23 6.05 -8.49
CA GLY A 111 9.28 5.18 -9.67
C GLY A 111 8.56 5.73 -10.90
N ARG A 112 8.56 4.95 -11.98
CA ARG A 112 7.77 5.22 -13.19
C ARG A 112 6.34 4.73 -12.96
N LEU A 113 5.37 5.65 -12.99
CA LEU A 113 3.96 5.36 -12.85
C LEU A 113 3.16 6.37 -13.66
N THR A 114 2.16 5.89 -14.41
CA THR A 114 1.32 6.74 -15.28
C THR A 114 0.52 7.77 -14.47
N LEU A 115 0.12 7.40 -13.24
CA LEU A 115 -0.65 8.24 -12.32
C LEU A 115 0.20 9.23 -11.53
N LYS A 116 1.54 9.19 -11.68
CA LYS A 116 2.43 10.07 -10.94
C LYS A 116 2.23 11.52 -11.34
N GLN A 117 2.00 12.35 -10.36
CA GLN A 117 1.84 13.81 -10.50
C GLN A 117 2.97 14.55 -9.80
N PHE A 118 3.19 15.78 -10.25
CA PHE A 118 4.09 16.75 -9.61
C PHE A 118 3.26 17.89 -9.01
N ILE A 119 3.35 18.08 -7.70
CA ILE A 119 2.66 19.16 -6.98
C ILE A 119 3.72 19.96 -6.21
N PRO A 120 4.08 21.16 -6.68
CA PRO A 120 5.24 21.91 -6.17
C PRO A 120 5.12 22.33 -4.70
N ASN A 121 3.89 22.55 -4.21
CA ASN A 121 3.61 23.08 -2.87
C ASN A 121 3.47 21.99 -1.78
N LYS A 122 3.58 20.70 -2.12
CA LYS A 122 3.54 19.62 -1.13
C LYS A 122 4.96 19.23 -0.70
N PRO A 123 5.17 18.79 0.56
CA PRO A 123 6.48 18.34 1.04
C PRO A 123 7.07 17.23 0.16
N ASN A 124 6.23 16.27 -0.25
CA ASN A 124 6.55 15.25 -1.25
C ASN A 124 5.99 15.71 -2.60
N ARG A 125 6.84 16.29 -3.44
CA ARG A 125 6.42 16.90 -4.71
C ARG A 125 5.99 15.89 -5.79
N PHE A 126 6.46 14.64 -5.72
CA PHE A 126 6.15 13.58 -6.68
C PHE A 126 5.41 12.45 -6.00
N GLY A 127 4.29 12.03 -6.56
CA GLY A 127 3.50 10.94 -6.02
C GLY A 127 2.21 10.70 -6.78
N VAL A 128 1.38 9.84 -6.23
CA VAL A 128 -0.01 9.63 -6.63
C VAL A 128 -0.89 10.47 -5.74
N LYS A 129 -1.73 11.29 -6.37
CA LYS A 129 -2.72 12.10 -5.68
C LYS A 129 -3.95 11.24 -5.40
N LEU A 130 -4.41 11.27 -4.17
CA LEU A 130 -5.65 10.63 -3.75
C LEU A 130 -6.63 11.71 -3.28
N TYR A 131 -7.88 11.60 -3.66
CA TYR A 131 -8.98 12.29 -3.03
C TYR A 131 -9.52 11.41 -1.92
N MET A 132 -9.64 11.94 -0.72
CA MET A 132 -10.01 11.19 0.47
C MET A 132 -11.25 11.79 1.11
N LEU A 133 -12.25 10.97 1.40
CA LEU A 133 -13.41 11.32 2.22
C LEU A 133 -13.15 10.79 3.64
N CYS A 134 -13.01 11.69 4.60
CA CYS A 134 -12.70 11.33 5.98
C CYS A 134 -13.74 11.89 6.94
N GLU A 135 -14.00 11.16 8.04
CA GLU A 135 -14.71 11.71 9.18
C GLU A 135 -13.77 12.58 10.01
N SER A 136 -14.21 13.78 10.37
CA SER A 136 -13.34 14.77 11.04
C SER A 136 -12.99 14.40 12.47
N ASP A 137 -13.89 13.74 13.20
CA ASP A 137 -13.71 13.43 14.62
C ASP A 137 -12.75 12.26 14.85
N SER A 138 -12.88 11.20 14.04
CA SER A 138 -12.10 9.97 14.17
C SER A 138 -10.93 9.87 13.21
N ALA A 139 -10.87 10.75 12.20
CA ALA A 139 -9.97 10.67 11.04
C ALA A 139 -10.15 9.35 10.24
N TYR A 140 -11.32 8.69 10.36
CA TYR A 140 -11.60 7.48 9.60
C TYR A 140 -11.71 7.78 8.12
N LEU A 141 -10.97 7.04 7.30
CA LEU A 141 -11.05 7.12 5.84
C LEU A 141 -12.28 6.33 5.36
N CYS A 142 -13.33 7.07 4.97
CA CYS A 142 -14.58 6.48 4.51
C CYS A 142 -14.50 6.02 3.06
N ASP A 143 -13.79 6.79 2.23
CA ASP A 143 -13.63 6.51 0.80
C ASP A 143 -12.41 7.23 0.23
N PHE A 144 -11.91 6.74 -0.91
CA PHE A 144 -10.80 7.36 -1.64
C PHE A 144 -10.86 7.05 -3.13
N ASP A 145 -10.28 7.99 -3.94
CA ASP A 145 -10.15 7.87 -5.39
C ASP A 145 -8.82 8.47 -5.87
#